data_91785119fd2c1f593cd3e6ca3e09444e
#
_entry.id   91785119fd2c1f593cd3e6ca3e09444e
#
_cell.length_a   1.000
_cell.length_b   1.000
_cell.length_c   1.000
_cell.angle_alpha   90.00
_cell.angle_beta   90.00
_cell.angle_gamma   90.00
#
_symmetry.space_group_name_H-M   'P 1'
#
loop_
_entity.id
_entity.type
_entity.pdbx_description
1 polymer ?
#
loop_
_entity_poly.entity_id
_entity_poly.type
_entity_poly.pdbx_seq_one_letter_code
_entity_poly.pdbx_strand_id
1 'polypeptide(L)'
;MINKRTERCNRNNDPVYCIQKMMKNLDKIRGEDERENNQSSEYKCCCQCRFKGMELIMTGPGIGFKKRKGENIDQSLVDKTYHLENKEESKRLQEVVKEISEEYLGIADRVVKEAKKEKLEIRDSLYVTLTDHINSAVARYREGIALKNMMKIDIRKFYPKEYQVGMHAIEWIKEQTGEDLGDDEAAFIAMHIVSAELNAQNITDVNQITELINTVLQIVRIHFKIDLNEESISYERFLTHLKFFAARVFDHMEYKDTMQEIYKVMVEQNENAFSGVKKIAEYIKKQYNYKLTIDEQLYLLIHIKRILDEQTK
;
A
#
# COMPACT_ATOMS: atom_id res chain seq x y z
N MET A 1 1.84 10.31 28.43
CA MET A 1 3.33 10.28 28.55
C MET A 1 3.85 9.38 27.43
N ILE A 2 4.18 9.98 26.30
CA ILE A 2 4.65 9.28 25.10
C ILE A 2 6.16 9.17 25.20
N ASN A 3 6.63 7.94 25.27
CA ASN A 3 8.05 7.60 25.43
C ASN A 3 8.76 7.82 24.08
N LYS A 4 9.40 8.98 23.95
CA LYS A 4 10.37 9.25 22.88
C LYS A 4 11.61 8.39 23.14
N ARG A 5 11.69 7.21 22.54
CA ARG A 5 12.97 6.53 22.37
C ARG A 5 13.72 7.19 21.22
N THR A 6 14.47 8.23 21.55
CA THR A 6 15.59 8.69 20.76
C THR A 6 16.70 7.64 20.89
N GLU A 7 16.78 6.71 19.92
CA GLU A 7 17.98 5.89 19.80
C GLU A 7 19.14 6.80 19.37
N ARG A 8 20.00 7.09 20.32
CA ARG A 8 21.27 7.78 20.07
C ARG A 8 22.11 6.92 19.13
N CYS A 9 22.41 7.43 17.95
CA CYS A 9 23.46 6.89 17.08
C CYS A 9 24.76 6.81 17.89
N ASN A 10 25.16 5.61 18.29
CA ASN A 10 26.38 5.39 19.05
C ASN A 10 27.59 5.56 18.13
N ARG A 11 28.56 6.32 18.55
CA ARG A 11 29.81 6.67 17.85
C ARG A 11 30.72 5.45 17.74
N ASN A 12 30.50 4.58 16.77
CA ASN A 12 31.50 3.60 16.32
C ASN A 12 31.42 3.45 14.80
N ASN A 13 32.27 4.17 14.14
CA ASN A 13 32.94 3.97 12.83
C ASN A 13 32.25 3.07 11.77
N ASP A 14 31.02 3.38 11.35
CA ASP A 14 30.58 2.99 10.01
C ASP A 14 30.41 4.27 9.18
N PRO A 15 31.06 4.35 7.99
CA PRO A 15 31.01 5.56 7.17
C PRO A 15 29.59 5.76 6.61
N VAL A 16 28.99 6.85 7.02
CA VAL A 16 27.75 7.36 6.43
C VAL A 16 28.10 7.93 5.06
N TYR A 17 27.63 7.29 3.97
CA TYR A 17 27.90 7.76 2.62
C TYR A 17 26.74 8.65 2.15
N CYS A 18 27.03 9.94 2.01
CA CYS A 18 26.13 10.87 1.30
C CYS A 18 26.37 10.71 -0.21
N ILE A 19 25.37 10.30 -0.96
CA ILE A 19 25.39 10.37 -2.43
C ILE A 19 24.67 11.65 -2.81
N GLN A 20 25.48 12.72 -2.96
CA GLN A 20 25.00 13.98 -3.50
C GLN A 20 24.84 13.82 -5.02
N LYS A 21 23.63 13.83 -5.52
CA LYS A 21 23.35 14.21 -6.92
C LYS A 21 22.57 15.50 -6.89
N MET A 22 23.32 16.60 -6.95
CA MET A 22 22.73 17.91 -7.22
C MET A 22 21.96 17.86 -8.53
N MET A 23 20.76 18.41 -8.51
CA MET A 23 20.07 18.85 -9.74
C MET A 23 20.92 19.94 -10.40
N LYS A 24 21.75 19.54 -11.38
CA LYS A 24 22.54 20.45 -12.22
C LYS A 24 21.72 21.13 -13.32
N ASN A 25 20.41 21.02 -13.35
CA ASN A 25 19.60 21.54 -14.45
C ASN A 25 18.75 22.77 -14.12
N LEU A 26 18.86 23.37 -12.92
CA LEU A 26 18.13 24.61 -12.62
C LEU A 26 18.85 25.89 -13.05
N ASP A 27 20.13 25.81 -13.43
CA ASP A 27 20.87 26.99 -13.90
C ASP A 27 20.62 27.35 -15.37
N LYS A 28 19.77 26.62 -16.09
CA LYS A 28 19.47 26.90 -17.52
C LYS A 28 18.12 27.58 -17.76
N ILE A 29 17.32 27.83 -16.72
CA ILE A 29 16.02 28.53 -16.82
C ILE A 29 16.01 29.85 -16.03
N ARG A 30 17.16 30.28 -15.52
CA ARG A 30 17.30 31.67 -15.03
C ARG A 30 17.71 32.58 -16.17
N GLY A 31 16.73 32.90 -17.02
CA GLY A 31 16.69 34.05 -17.85
C GLY A 31 15.39 34.80 -17.56
N GLU A 32 15.52 35.96 -16.89
CA GLU A 32 14.54 37.04 -16.85
C GLU A 32 13.16 36.73 -16.22
N ASP A 33 13.02 36.83 -14.91
CA ASP A 33 12.10 37.70 -14.20
C ASP A 33 12.34 37.66 -12.70
N GLU A 34 13.16 38.59 -12.20
CA GLU A 34 13.13 38.99 -10.81
C GLU A 34 12.00 39.97 -10.60
N ARG A 35 10.93 39.59 -9.89
CA ARG A 35 10.23 40.38 -8.88
C ARG A 35 9.00 39.66 -8.32
N GLU A 36 9.03 39.54 -6.99
CA GLU A 36 7.89 39.31 -6.09
C GLU A 36 7.25 37.90 -6.05
N ASN A 37 7.79 36.99 -5.25
CA ASN A 37 7.04 36.53 -4.07
C ASN A 37 7.94 35.70 -3.11
N ASN A 38 8.10 36.23 -1.92
CA ASN A 38 8.80 35.60 -0.81
C ASN A 38 7.95 34.43 -0.26
N GLN A 39 8.03 33.26 -0.88
CA GLN A 39 7.73 32.00 -0.24
C GLN A 39 8.95 31.10 -0.39
N SER A 40 9.64 30.90 0.74
CA SER A 40 10.80 30.03 0.87
C SER A 40 10.46 28.64 0.33
N SER A 41 10.91 28.30 -0.87
CA SER A 41 10.93 26.93 -1.34
C SER A 41 11.91 26.17 -0.44
N GLU A 42 11.38 25.39 0.47
CA GLU A 42 12.15 24.47 1.31
C GLU A 42 12.74 23.40 0.40
N TYR A 43 13.98 23.55 -0.02
CA TYR A 43 14.72 22.55 -0.77
C TYR A 43 14.92 21.34 0.13
N LYS A 44 14.10 20.30 -0.04
CA LYS A 44 14.32 19.00 0.58
C LYS A 44 15.39 18.26 -0.18
N CYS A 45 16.54 18.07 0.44
CA CYS A 45 17.60 17.23 -0.10
C CYS A 45 17.43 15.79 0.38
N CYS A 46 17.86 14.83 -0.44
CA CYS A 46 17.84 13.42 -0.12
C CYS A 46 19.26 12.90 0.05
N CYS A 47 19.52 12.17 1.14
CA CYS A 47 20.81 11.55 1.41
C CYS A 47 20.66 10.05 1.60
N GLN A 48 21.50 9.27 0.92
CA GLN A 48 21.64 7.83 1.16
C GLN A 48 22.70 7.60 2.23
N CYS A 49 22.33 6.85 3.27
CA CYS A 49 23.18 6.53 4.39
C CYS A 49 23.29 5.01 4.57
N ARG A 50 24.41 4.53 5.09
CA ARG A 50 24.57 3.15 5.54
C ARG A 50 24.69 3.11 7.04
N PHE A 51 23.79 2.40 7.71
CA PHE A 51 23.79 2.22 9.16
C PHE A 51 23.65 0.74 9.49
N LYS A 52 24.61 0.16 10.21
CA LYS A 52 24.67 -1.28 10.57
C LYS A 52 24.48 -2.22 9.37
N GLY A 53 25.02 -1.86 8.21
CA GLY A 53 24.90 -2.66 6.99
C GLY A 53 23.61 -2.45 6.20
N MET A 54 22.61 -1.75 6.73
CA MET A 54 21.37 -1.39 6.04
C MET A 54 21.53 -0.04 5.33
N GLU A 55 20.91 0.06 4.15
CA GLU A 55 20.85 1.33 3.43
C GLU A 55 19.60 2.09 3.87
N LEU A 56 19.80 3.35 4.22
CA LEU A 56 18.75 4.27 4.64
C LEU A 56 18.72 5.45 3.68
N ILE A 57 17.52 5.93 3.39
CA ILE A 57 17.35 7.20 2.68
C ILE A 57 16.75 8.19 3.67
N MET A 58 17.42 9.32 3.82
CA MET A 58 17.01 10.40 4.71
C MET A 58 16.67 11.63 3.87
N THR A 59 15.55 12.26 4.18
CA THR A 59 15.11 13.50 3.55
C THR A 59 14.98 14.60 4.57
N GLY A 60 15.22 15.84 4.16
CA GLY A 60 15.09 17.02 5.00
C GLY A 60 15.64 18.27 4.33
N PRO A 61 15.26 19.48 4.81
CA PRO A 61 15.68 20.74 4.21
C PRO A 61 17.19 20.89 4.28
N GLY A 62 17.84 20.98 3.11
CA GLY A 62 19.28 21.19 3.03
C GLY A 62 20.18 20.05 3.55
N ILE A 63 19.63 18.87 3.86
CA ILE A 63 20.37 17.74 4.49
C ILE A 63 21.61 17.30 3.70
N GLY A 64 21.56 17.40 2.35
CA GLY A 64 22.68 17.12 1.46
C GLY A 64 23.42 18.35 0.93
N PHE A 65 23.02 19.56 1.31
CA PHE A 65 23.59 20.79 0.77
C PHE A 65 25.07 20.92 1.16
N LYS A 66 25.95 21.11 0.16
CA LYS A 66 27.41 21.17 0.31
C LYS A 66 28.09 19.96 0.94
N LYS A 67 27.39 18.84 1.16
CA LYS A 67 27.97 17.63 1.71
C LYS A 67 28.67 16.79 0.64
N ARG A 68 29.82 16.20 0.96
CA ARG A 68 30.55 15.26 0.12
C ARG A 68 30.29 13.82 0.57
N LYS A 69 30.54 12.88 -0.32
CA LYS A 69 30.46 11.45 0.00
C LYS A 69 31.38 11.12 1.18
N GLY A 70 30.79 10.52 2.24
CA GLY A 70 31.51 10.16 3.46
C GLY A 70 31.43 11.20 4.60
N GLU A 71 30.77 12.34 4.40
CA GLU A 71 30.57 13.32 5.47
C GLU A 71 29.33 13.00 6.31
N ASN A 72 29.40 13.31 7.60
CA ASN A 72 28.29 13.09 8.52
C ASN A 72 27.08 13.97 8.19
N ILE A 73 25.90 13.38 8.29
CA ILE A 73 24.62 14.07 8.14
C ILE A 73 24.27 14.72 9.47
N ASP A 74 23.78 15.96 9.39
CA ASP A 74 23.20 16.64 10.54
C ASP A 74 21.82 16.06 10.81
N GLN A 75 21.67 15.32 11.90
CA GLN A 75 20.43 14.66 12.28
C GLN A 75 19.31 15.65 12.61
N SER A 76 19.64 16.90 12.94
CA SER A 76 18.62 17.93 13.17
C SER A 76 17.88 18.36 11.92
N LEU A 77 18.48 18.11 10.74
CA LEU A 77 17.91 18.40 9.43
C LEU A 77 17.13 17.22 8.84
N VAL A 78 17.09 16.06 9.54
CA VAL A 78 16.39 14.88 9.06
C VAL A 78 14.90 15.01 9.37
N ASP A 79 14.07 15.18 8.35
CA ASP A 79 12.62 15.12 8.47
C ASP A 79 12.12 13.68 8.51
N LYS A 80 12.69 12.82 7.62
CA LYS A 80 12.27 11.44 7.47
C LYS A 80 13.42 10.51 7.16
N THR A 81 13.27 9.27 7.61
CA THR A 81 14.18 8.16 7.31
C THR A 81 13.35 7.01 6.74
N TYR A 82 13.73 6.55 5.56
CA TYR A 82 13.13 5.39 4.89
C TYR A 82 14.03 4.18 5.08
N HIS A 83 13.45 3.10 5.60
CA HIS A 83 14.07 1.80 5.73
C HIS A 83 13.68 0.93 4.55
N LEU A 84 14.61 0.64 3.66
CA LEU A 84 14.34 -0.16 2.48
C LEU A 84 14.79 -1.60 2.73
N GLU A 85 13.89 -2.54 2.55
CA GLU A 85 14.11 -3.94 2.90
C GLU A 85 15.10 -4.63 1.97
N ASN A 86 15.23 -4.14 0.74
CA ASN A 86 16.13 -4.73 -0.25
C ASN A 86 16.86 -3.71 -1.14
N LYS A 87 17.91 -4.18 -1.83
CA LYS A 87 18.74 -3.33 -2.70
C LYS A 87 18.01 -2.84 -3.96
N GLU A 88 16.99 -3.55 -4.41
CA GLU A 88 16.22 -3.18 -5.61
C GLU A 88 15.30 -2.02 -5.29
N GLU A 89 14.62 -2.03 -4.13
CA GLU A 89 13.81 -0.91 -3.66
C GLU A 89 14.67 0.34 -3.44
N SER A 90 15.87 0.17 -2.84
CA SER A 90 16.82 1.26 -2.66
C SER A 90 17.24 1.88 -3.99
N LYS A 91 17.47 1.05 -5.01
CA LYS A 91 17.85 1.51 -6.34
C LYS A 91 16.69 2.22 -7.05
N ARG A 92 15.49 1.66 -6.98
CA ARG A 92 14.26 2.30 -7.51
C ARG A 92 14.00 3.65 -6.87
N LEU A 93 14.05 3.74 -5.54
CA LEU A 93 13.85 5.01 -4.85
C LEU A 93 14.91 6.06 -5.28
N GLN A 94 16.17 5.64 -5.48
CA GLN A 94 17.20 6.55 -5.98
C GLN A 94 16.91 7.06 -7.39
N GLU A 95 16.38 6.22 -8.26
CA GLU A 95 15.97 6.59 -9.63
C GLU A 95 14.78 7.54 -9.58
N VAL A 96 13.75 7.20 -8.79
CA VAL A 96 12.55 8.01 -8.58
C VAL A 96 12.90 9.41 -8.04
N VAL A 97 13.71 9.48 -7.01
CA VAL A 97 14.13 10.78 -6.40
C VAL A 97 15.00 11.61 -7.34
N LYS A 98 15.69 10.99 -8.32
CA LYS A 98 16.53 11.72 -9.29
C LYS A 98 15.76 12.32 -10.45
N GLU A 99 14.69 11.67 -10.86
CA GLU A 99 13.99 11.96 -12.12
C GLU A 99 12.63 12.63 -11.91
N ILE A 100 12.05 12.47 -10.70
CA ILE A 100 10.69 12.90 -10.41
C ILE A 100 10.69 14.25 -9.68
N SER A 101 9.73 15.10 -10.04
CA SER A 101 9.51 16.41 -9.43
C SER A 101 9.24 16.28 -7.92
N GLU A 102 9.77 17.23 -7.14
CA GLU A 102 9.56 17.32 -5.69
C GLU A 102 8.07 17.44 -5.31
N GLU A 103 7.25 17.99 -6.20
CA GLU A 103 5.80 18.12 -6.04
C GLU A 103 5.13 16.76 -5.84
N TYR A 104 5.50 15.74 -6.65
CA TYR A 104 4.91 14.40 -6.56
C TYR A 104 5.36 13.63 -5.32
N LEU A 105 6.59 13.86 -4.88
CA LEU A 105 7.08 13.36 -3.60
C LEU A 105 6.26 13.93 -2.43
N GLY A 106 5.91 15.23 -2.49
CA GLY A 106 5.05 15.88 -1.51
C GLY A 106 3.64 15.30 -1.46
N ILE A 107 3.05 15.00 -2.63
CA ILE A 107 1.72 14.37 -2.70
C ILE A 107 1.76 12.94 -2.12
N ALA A 108 2.74 12.13 -2.53
CA ALA A 108 2.90 10.77 -1.99
C ALA A 108 3.05 10.77 -0.46
N ASP A 109 3.76 11.76 0.10
CA ASP A 109 3.89 11.94 1.53
C ASP A 109 2.56 12.26 2.23
N ARG A 110 1.73 13.13 1.63
CA ARG A 110 0.38 13.43 2.14
C ARG A 110 -0.50 12.18 2.14
N VAL A 111 -0.44 11.37 1.07
CA VAL A 111 -1.18 10.10 0.96
C VAL A 111 -0.75 9.11 2.04
N VAL A 112 0.57 8.91 2.22
CA VAL A 112 1.10 8.02 3.27
C VAL A 112 0.66 8.48 4.67
N LYS A 113 0.69 9.78 4.94
CA LYS A 113 0.23 10.34 6.21
C LYS A 113 -1.26 10.12 6.44
N GLU A 114 -2.07 10.34 5.40
CA GLU A 114 -3.52 10.17 5.47
C GLU A 114 -3.89 8.70 5.68
N ALA A 115 -3.28 7.78 4.93
CA ALA A 115 -3.48 6.35 5.10
C ALA A 115 -3.15 5.89 6.54
N LYS A 116 -2.06 6.42 7.13
CA LYS A 116 -1.72 6.14 8.54
C LYS A 116 -2.74 6.72 9.54
N LYS A 117 -3.37 7.86 9.25
CA LYS A 117 -4.47 8.41 10.09
C LYS A 117 -5.70 7.51 10.05
N GLU A 118 -6.02 6.95 8.87
CA GLU A 118 -7.09 5.96 8.70
C GLU A 118 -6.76 4.60 9.31
N LYS A 119 -5.58 4.45 9.96
CA LYS A 119 -5.07 3.24 10.61
C LYS A 119 -4.81 2.09 9.63
N LEU A 120 -4.46 2.42 8.39
CA LEU A 120 -4.00 1.44 7.41
C LEU A 120 -2.55 1.08 7.73
N GLU A 121 -2.25 -0.21 7.79
CA GLU A 121 -0.91 -0.74 8.06
C GLU A 121 -0.12 -0.85 6.75
N ILE A 122 0.46 0.25 6.31
CA ILE A 122 1.17 0.37 5.04
C ILE A 122 2.69 0.30 5.22
N ARG A 123 3.36 -0.30 4.25
CA ARG A 123 4.82 -0.36 4.18
C ARG A 123 5.42 0.92 3.58
N ASP A 124 6.67 1.16 3.90
CA ASP A 124 7.40 2.34 3.39
C ASP A 124 7.63 2.27 1.86
N SER A 125 7.57 1.08 1.24
CA SER A 125 7.61 0.90 -0.22
C SER A 125 6.51 1.65 -0.97
N LEU A 126 5.34 1.89 -0.32
CA LEU A 126 4.25 2.68 -0.90
C LEU A 126 4.71 4.05 -1.38
N TYR A 127 5.58 4.70 -0.61
CA TYR A 127 6.08 6.04 -0.98
C TYR A 127 6.74 6.05 -2.36
N VAL A 128 7.55 5.03 -2.64
CA VAL A 128 8.27 4.90 -3.92
C VAL A 128 7.32 4.60 -5.07
N THR A 129 6.51 3.55 -4.91
CA THR A 129 5.61 3.09 -5.97
C THR A 129 4.54 4.12 -6.29
N LEU A 130 4.05 4.83 -5.28
CA LEU A 130 3.04 5.88 -5.44
C LEU A 130 3.61 7.12 -6.10
N THR A 131 4.82 7.53 -5.75
CA THR A 131 5.48 8.69 -6.39
C THR A 131 5.69 8.44 -7.88
N ASP A 132 6.18 7.26 -8.26
CA ASP A 132 6.35 6.85 -9.66
C ASP A 132 5.01 6.80 -10.41
N HIS A 133 3.97 6.23 -9.76
CA HIS A 133 2.64 6.19 -10.32
C HIS A 133 2.06 7.59 -10.59
N ILE A 134 2.13 8.51 -9.60
CA ILE A 134 1.60 9.87 -9.73
C ILE A 134 2.31 10.61 -10.88
N ASN A 135 3.64 10.53 -10.94
CA ASN A 135 4.42 11.12 -12.01
C ASN A 135 3.98 10.61 -13.38
N SER A 136 3.85 9.29 -13.53
CA SER A 136 3.42 8.65 -14.77
C SER A 136 1.97 8.97 -15.13
N ALA A 137 1.07 9.06 -14.14
CA ALA A 137 -0.34 9.40 -14.34
C ALA A 137 -0.52 10.82 -14.85
N VAL A 138 0.16 11.81 -14.22
CA VAL A 138 0.11 13.21 -14.66
C VAL A 138 0.72 13.36 -16.07
N ALA A 139 1.84 12.68 -16.36
CA ALA A 139 2.44 12.70 -17.67
C ALA A 139 1.49 12.19 -18.76
N ARG A 140 0.87 11.02 -18.53
CA ARG A 140 -0.13 10.46 -19.46
C ARG A 140 -1.32 11.39 -19.64
N TYR A 141 -1.83 11.96 -18.56
CA TYR A 141 -2.98 12.86 -18.63
C TYR A 141 -2.69 14.09 -19.51
N ARG A 142 -1.49 14.68 -19.40
CA ARG A 142 -1.03 15.79 -20.24
C ARG A 142 -0.91 15.41 -21.72
N GLU A 143 -0.67 14.14 -22.00
CA GLU A 143 -0.67 13.58 -23.37
C GLU A 143 -2.10 13.23 -23.86
N GLY A 144 -3.12 13.50 -23.06
CA GLY A 144 -4.52 13.18 -23.37
C GLY A 144 -4.89 11.70 -23.18
N ILE A 145 -4.06 10.94 -22.48
CA ILE A 145 -4.26 9.51 -22.22
C ILE A 145 -4.87 9.34 -20.82
N ALA A 146 -6.18 9.10 -20.77
CA ALA A 146 -6.89 8.73 -19.54
C ALA A 146 -7.10 7.20 -19.48
N LEU A 147 -6.58 6.57 -18.44
CA LEU A 147 -6.80 5.14 -18.21
C LEU A 147 -8.11 4.92 -17.46
N LYS A 148 -8.86 3.89 -17.86
CA LYS A 148 -10.04 3.43 -17.12
C LYS A 148 -9.63 2.30 -16.18
N ASN A 149 -10.07 2.39 -14.94
CA ASN A 149 -9.88 1.33 -13.97
C ASN A 149 -11.09 0.40 -13.97
N MET A 150 -10.95 -0.78 -14.58
CA MET A 150 -12.03 -1.76 -14.69
C MET A 150 -12.49 -2.31 -13.33
N MET A 151 -11.63 -2.23 -12.31
CA MET A 151 -11.92 -2.70 -10.96
C MET A 151 -12.42 -1.57 -10.03
N LYS A 152 -12.62 -0.35 -10.53
CA LYS A 152 -13.00 0.82 -9.72
C LYS A 152 -14.20 0.55 -8.79
N ILE A 153 -15.23 -0.12 -9.29
CA ILE A 153 -16.44 -0.44 -8.51
C ILE A 153 -16.10 -1.38 -7.35
N ASP A 154 -15.33 -2.44 -7.64
CA ASP A 154 -14.94 -3.42 -6.62
C ASP A 154 -13.94 -2.83 -5.63
N ILE A 155 -12.99 -2.02 -6.09
CA ILE A 155 -12.05 -1.30 -5.22
C ILE A 155 -12.80 -0.36 -4.28
N ARG A 156 -13.71 0.45 -4.77
CA ARG A 156 -14.53 1.33 -3.94
C ARG A 156 -15.38 0.55 -2.94
N LYS A 157 -15.88 -0.63 -3.32
CA LYS A 157 -16.71 -1.49 -2.48
C LYS A 157 -15.90 -2.18 -1.38
N PHE A 158 -14.79 -2.81 -1.73
CA PHE A 158 -14.03 -3.67 -0.83
C PHE A 158 -12.96 -2.90 -0.04
N TYR A 159 -12.51 -1.75 -0.55
CA TYR A 159 -11.44 -0.94 0.02
C TYR A 159 -11.87 0.54 0.14
N PRO A 160 -12.98 0.82 0.86
CA PRO A 160 -13.59 2.17 0.88
C PRO A 160 -12.66 3.22 1.50
N LYS A 161 -11.84 2.87 2.50
CA LYS A 161 -10.89 3.79 3.13
C LYS A 161 -9.75 4.15 2.19
N GLU A 162 -9.16 3.13 1.57
CA GLU A 162 -8.06 3.27 0.62
C GLU A 162 -8.52 4.08 -0.60
N TYR A 163 -9.75 3.84 -1.06
CA TYR A 163 -10.36 4.61 -2.14
C TYR A 163 -10.60 6.07 -1.75
N GLN A 164 -11.05 6.34 -0.52
CA GLN A 164 -11.23 7.71 -0.03
C GLN A 164 -9.90 8.46 0.05
N VAL A 165 -8.83 7.81 0.51
CA VAL A 165 -7.48 8.38 0.47
C VAL A 165 -7.04 8.65 -0.97
N GLY A 166 -7.37 7.75 -1.91
CA GLY A 166 -7.16 7.97 -3.35
C GLY A 166 -7.88 9.20 -3.89
N MET A 167 -9.13 9.43 -3.48
CA MET A 167 -9.89 10.63 -3.86
C MET A 167 -9.24 11.92 -3.35
N HIS A 168 -8.80 11.94 -2.08
CA HIS A 168 -8.05 13.09 -1.55
C HIS A 168 -6.74 13.31 -2.31
N ALA A 169 -6.06 12.24 -2.74
CA ALA A 169 -4.85 12.36 -3.55
C ALA A 169 -5.12 13.06 -4.89
N ILE A 170 -6.25 12.76 -5.56
CA ILE A 170 -6.65 13.46 -6.79
C ILE A 170 -6.86 14.95 -6.55
N GLU A 171 -7.49 15.32 -5.44
CA GLU A 171 -7.64 16.74 -5.07
C GLU A 171 -6.29 17.43 -4.89
N TRP A 172 -5.34 16.78 -4.19
CA TRP A 172 -3.99 17.33 -4.00
C TRP A 172 -3.18 17.40 -5.30
N ILE A 173 -3.32 16.44 -6.20
CA ILE A 173 -2.72 16.50 -7.54
C ILE A 173 -3.28 17.71 -8.29
N LYS A 174 -4.60 17.89 -8.28
CA LYS A 174 -5.26 19.02 -8.94
C LYS A 174 -4.83 20.37 -8.36
N GLU A 175 -4.71 20.48 -7.04
CA GLU A 175 -4.21 21.68 -6.35
C GLU A 175 -2.80 22.07 -6.80
N GLN A 176 -1.90 21.09 -6.98
CA GLN A 176 -0.50 21.34 -7.26
C GLN A 176 -0.17 21.44 -8.76
N THR A 177 -0.86 20.66 -9.59
CA THR A 177 -0.54 20.55 -11.02
C THR A 177 -1.56 21.23 -11.93
N GLY A 178 -2.75 21.54 -11.41
CA GLY A 178 -3.90 22.01 -12.19
C GLY A 178 -4.65 20.90 -12.94
N GLU A 179 -4.16 19.64 -12.89
CA GLU A 179 -4.71 18.52 -13.66
C GLU A 179 -5.72 17.72 -12.86
N ASP A 180 -6.92 17.51 -13.40
CA ASP A 180 -7.99 16.71 -12.79
C ASP A 180 -7.98 15.30 -13.38
N LEU A 181 -7.31 14.37 -12.72
CA LEU A 181 -7.10 13.01 -13.21
C LEU A 181 -8.36 12.13 -13.12
N GLY A 182 -9.36 12.54 -12.32
CA GLY A 182 -10.61 11.82 -12.15
C GLY A 182 -10.54 10.59 -11.21
N ASP A 183 -11.70 9.98 -11.02
CA ASP A 183 -11.91 8.92 -10.04
C ASP A 183 -11.37 7.53 -10.45
N ASP A 184 -11.07 7.32 -11.72
CA ASP A 184 -10.37 6.11 -12.16
C ASP A 184 -8.92 6.08 -11.63
N GLU A 185 -8.22 7.24 -11.62
CA GLU A 185 -6.89 7.33 -11.03
C GLU A 185 -6.94 7.23 -9.50
N ALA A 186 -8.00 7.71 -8.83
CA ALA A 186 -8.21 7.46 -7.41
C ALA A 186 -8.24 5.96 -7.09
N ALA A 187 -8.88 5.14 -7.95
CA ALA A 187 -8.89 3.70 -7.79
C ALA A 187 -7.49 3.08 -7.99
N PHE A 188 -6.68 3.56 -8.94
CA PHE A 188 -5.30 3.09 -9.09
C PHE A 188 -4.45 3.47 -7.87
N ILE A 189 -4.59 4.68 -7.33
CA ILE A 189 -3.90 5.08 -6.09
C ILE A 189 -4.33 4.18 -4.92
N ALA A 190 -5.63 3.90 -4.78
CA ALA A 190 -6.14 2.97 -3.78
C ALA A 190 -5.52 1.57 -3.92
N MET A 191 -5.35 1.06 -5.14
CA MET A 191 -4.70 -0.23 -5.39
C MET A 191 -3.23 -0.25 -4.95
N HIS A 192 -2.51 0.88 -5.09
CA HIS A 192 -1.15 0.99 -4.54
C HIS A 192 -1.15 0.91 -3.01
N ILE A 193 -2.12 1.54 -2.35
CA ILE A 193 -2.28 1.49 -0.89
C ILE A 193 -2.58 0.05 -0.45
N VAL A 194 -3.56 -0.61 -1.10
CA VAL A 194 -3.92 -2.01 -0.84
C VAL A 194 -2.73 -2.96 -1.06
N SER A 195 -1.94 -2.75 -2.13
CA SER A 195 -0.74 -3.54 -2.39
C SER A 195 0.26 -3.44 -1.24
N ALA A 196 0.46 -2.23 -0.71
CA ALA A 196 1.37 -2.01 0.42
C ALA A 196 0.83 -2.58 1.75
N GLU A 197 -0.49 -2.62 1.95
CA GLU A 197 -1.14 -3.18 3.13
C GLU A 197 -1.13 -4.71 3.12
N LEU A 198 -1.47 -5.32 1.99
CA LEU A 198 -1.55 -6.78 1.84
C LEU A 198 -0.20 -7.44 1.51
N ASN A 199 0.88 -6.66 1.43
CA ASN A 199 2.19 -7.15 0.99
C ASN A 199 2.17 -7.79 -0.42
N ALA A 200 1.27 -7.34 -1.28
CA ALA A 200 1.23 -7.78 -2.65
C ALA A 200 2.43 -7.22 -3.44
N GLN A 201 2.99 -8.01 -4.35
CA GLN A 201 4.19 -7.60 -5.09
C GLN A 201 3.91 -6.48 -6.10
N ASN A 202 2.67 -6.42 -6.60
CA ASN A 202 2.26 -5.44 -7.61
C ASN A 202 0.73 -5.25 -7.62
N ILE A 203 0.26 -4.28 -8.43
CA ILE A 203 -1.17 -3.98 -8.60
C ILE A 203 -1.94 -5.14 -9.26
N THR A 204 -1.28 -5.94 -10.09
CA THR A 204 -1.93 -7.10 -10.73
C THR A 204 -2.38 -8.11 -9.68
N ASP A 205 -1.59 -8.30 -8.63
CA ASP A 205 -1.95 -9.18 -7.51
C ASP A 205 -3.20 -8.64 -6.79
N VAL A 206 -3.33 -7.31 -6.63
CA VAL A 206 -4.52 -6.69 -6.03
C VAL A 206 -5.78 -6.97 -6.87
N ASN A 207 -5.68 -6.96 -8.20
CA ASN A 207 -6.79 -7.34 -9.06
C ASN A 207 -7.20 -8.79 -8.82
N GLN A 208 -6.26 -9.72 -8.81
CA GLN A 208 -6.52 -11.14 -8.60
C GLN A 208 -7.10 -11.41 -7.20
N ILE A 209 -6.58 -10.75 -6.17
CA ILE A 209 -7.10 -10.80 -4.81
C ILE A 209 -8.56 -10.31 -4.79
N THR A 210 -8.85 -9.21 -5.43
CA THR A 210 -10.19 -8.61 -5.50
C THR A 210 -11.17 -9.50 -6.23
N GLU A 211 -10.78 -10.10 -7.36
CA GLU A 211 -11.58 -11.08 -8.11
C GLU A 211 -11.88 -12.34 -7.28
N LEU A 212 -10.88 -12.85 -6.55
CA LEU A 212 -11.08 -14.00 -5.66
C LEU A 212 -12.07 -13.67 -4.54
N ILE A 213 -11.94 -12.50 -3.89
CA ILE A 213 -12.88 -12.03 -2.87
C ILE A 213 -14.31 -12.01 -3.44
N ASN A 214 -14.50 -11.38 -4.59
CA ASN A 214 -15.81 -11.27 -5.22
C ASN A 214 -16.39 -12.65 -5.53
N THR A 215 -15.57 -13.55 -6.07
CA THR A 215 -16.01 -14.93 -6.39
C THR A 215 -16.39 -15.72 -5.14
N VAL A 216 -15.63 -15.62 -4.05
CA VAL A 216 -15.96 -16.31 -2.79
C VAL A 216 -17.29 -15.80 -2.24
N LEU A 217 -17.51 -14.47 -2.24
CA LEU A 217 -18.78 -13.89 -1.81
C LEU A 217 -19.95 -14.37 -2.69
N GLN A 218 -19.76 -14.48 -4.01
CA GLN A 218 -20.76 -15.02 -4.91
C GLN A 218 -21.05 -16.51 -4.63
N ILE A 219 -20.03 -17.33 -4.37
CA ILE A 219 -20.22 -18.74 -4.01
C ILE A 219 -21.11 -18.84 -2.77
N VAL A 220 -20.85 -18.01 -1.73
CA VAL A 220 -21.67 -17.99 -0.51
C VAL A 220 -23.11 -17.59 -0.81
N ARG A 221 -23.33 -16.50 -1.55
CA ARG A 221 -24.67 -16.04 -1.95
C ARG A 221 -25.47 -17.10 -2.69
N ILE A 222 -24.86 -17.70 -3.72
CA ILE A 222 -25.52 -18.66 -4.60
C ILE A 222 -25.76 -19.98 -3.86
N HIS A 223 -24.76 -20.48 -3.12
CA HIS A 223 -24.84 -21.78 -2.45
C HIS A 223 -25.92 -21.79 -1.36
N PHE A 224 -26.00 -20.73 -0.56
CA PHE A 224 -26.97 -20.62 0.54
C PHE A 224 -28.27 -19.91 0.13
N LYS A 225 -28.33 -19.36 -1.08
CA LYS A 225 -29.47 -18.55 -1.59
C LYS A 225 -29.82 -17.40 -0.65
N ILE A 226 -28.83 -16.67 -0.20
CA ILE A 226 -28.96 -15.54 0.73
C ILE A 226 -28.45 -14.24 0.12
N ASP A 227 -28.98 -13.14 0.59
CA ASP A 227 -28.40 -11.82 0.37
C ASP A 227 -27.48 -11.47 1.55
N LEU A 228 -26.25 -11.07 1.23
CA LEU A 228 -25.30 -10.66 2.26
C LEU A 228 -25.63 -9.25 2.70
N ASN A 229 -25.89 -9.08 4.00
CA ASN A 229 -26.03 -7.73 4.58
C ASN A 229 -24.66 -7.08 4.70
N GLU A 230 -24.34 -6.23 3.73
CA GLU A 230 -23.02 -5.57 3.62
C GLU A 230 -22.75 -4.55 4.74
N GLU A 231 -23.78 -4.12 5.48
CA GLU A 231 -23.67 -3.24 6.63
C GLU A 231 -23.49 -3.98 7.98
N SER A 232 -23.57 -5.32 7.95
CA SER A 232 -23.42 -6.11 9.17
C SER A 232 -21.97 -6.25 9.62
N ILE A 233 -21.78 -6.29 10.94
CA ILE A 233 -20.45 -6.54 11.55
C ILE A 233 -19.88 -7.90 11.10
N SER A 234 -20.73 -8.89 10.89
CA SER A 234 -20.29 -10.22 10.44
C SER A 234 -19.77 -10.18 9.01
N TYR A 235 -20.42 -9.43 8.13
CA TYR A 235 -19.94 -9.23 6.77
C TYR A 235 -18.61 -8.45 6.76
N GLU A 236 -18.51 -7.34 7.50
CA GLU A 236 -17.28 -6.55 7.58
C GLU A 236 -16.09 -7.40 8.06
N ARG A 237 -16.30 -8.20 9.11
CA ARG A 237 -15.28 -9.13 9.61
C ARG A 237 -14.93 -10.20 8.59
N PHE A 238 -15.93 -10.80 7.94
CA PHE A 238 -15.69 -11.79 6.90
C PHE A 238 -14.88 -11.19 5.75
N LEU A 239 -15.26 -10.02 5.26
CA LEU A 239 -14.54 -9.32 4.19
C LEU A 239 -13.08 -9.02 4.59
N THR A 240 -12.86 -8.51 5.79
CA THR A 240 -11.50 -8.22 6.28
C THR A 240 -10.62 -9.47 6.26
N HIS A 241 -11.16 -10.58 6.78
CA HIS A 241 -10.41 -11.83 6.80
C HIS A 241 -10.24 -12.44 5.40
N LEU A 242 -11.22 -12.27 4.54
CA LEU A 242 -11.17 -12.75 3.17
C LEU A 242 -10.09 -12.03 2.35
N LYS A 243 -9.84 -10.75 2.61
CA LYS A 243 -8.71 -10.01 2.01
C LYS A 243 -7.36 -10.67 2.30
N PHE A 244 -7.07 -10.93 3.59
CA PHE A 244 -5.81 -11.58 3.98
C PHE A 244 -5.73 -13.04 3.53
N PHE A 245 -6.85 -13.75 3.54
CA PHE A 245 -6.92 -15.11 2.99
C PHE A 245 -6.61 -15.12 1.50
N ALA A 246 -7.25 -14.25 0.72
CA ALA A 246 -7.00 -14.14 -0.73
C ALA A 246 -5.53 -13.78 -1.02
N ALA A 247 -4.95 -12.84 -0.27
CA ALA A 247 -3.53 -12.51 -0.41
C ALA A 247 -2.63 -13.73 -0.18
N ARG A 248 -2.91 -14.57 0.85
CA ARG A 248 -2.14 -15.80 1.10
C ARG A 248 -2.25 -16.83 -0.02
N VAL A 249 -3.40 -16.95 -0.69
CA VAL A 249 -3.57 -17.87 -1.83
C VAL A 249 -2.56 -17.56 -2.95
N PHE A 250 -2.23 -16.28 -3.14
CA PHE A 250 -1.25 -15.84 -4.17
C PHE A 250 0.20 -15.83 -3.67
N ASP A 251 0.42 -15.72 -2.35
CA ASP A 251 1.77 -15.72 -1.77
C ASP A 251 2.42 -17.11 -1.74
N HIS A 252 1.65 -18.17 -1.98
CA HIS A 252 2.10 -19.57 -2.00
C HIS A 252 2.89 -20.01 -0.76
N MET A 253 2.72 -19.33 0.37
CA MET A 253 3.39 -19.71 1.61
C MET A 253 2.70 -20.89 2.27
N GLU A 254 3.47 -21.92 2.61
CA GLU A 254 2.94 -23.07 3.35
C GLU A 254 2.73 -22.70 4.82
N TYR A 255 1.49 -22.77 5.27
CA TYR A 255 1.13 -22.60 6.67
C TYR A 255 0.91 -23.96 7.33
N LYS A 256 1.39 -24.10 8.58
CA LYS A 256 1.19 -25.34 9.35
C LYS A 256 -0.19 -25.33 9.99
N ASP A 257 -0.90 -26.45 9.88
CA ASP A 257 -2.17 -26.66 10.57
C ASP A 257 -1.94 -26.82 12.09
N THR A 258 -2.66 -26.04 12.88
CA THR A 258 -2.53 -26.02 14.34
C THR A 258 -3.82 -26.36 15.07
N MET A 259 -4.99 -26.31 14.41
CA MET A 259 -6.30 -26.35 15.04
C MET A 259 -7.13 -27.61 14.70
N GLN A 260 -6.49 -28.77 14.51
CA GLN A 260 -7.17 -30.00 14.04
C GLN A 260 -8.33 -30.46 14.91
N GLU A 261 -8.20 -30.39 16.23
CA GLU A 261 -9.25 -30.84 17.16
C GLU A 261 -10.48 -29.94 17.09
N ILE A 262 -10.26 -28.61 17.10
CA ILE A 262 -11.33 -27.62 17.01
C ILE A 262 -12.04 -27.74 15.64
N TYR A 263 -11.28 -27.96 14.58
CA TYR A 263 -11.83 -28.14 13.24
C TYR A 263 -12.82 -29.30 13.16
N LYS A 264 -12.48 -30.49 13.73
CA LYS A 264 -13.37 -31.65 13.71
C LYS A 264 -14.71 -31.34 14.36
N VAL A 265 -14.67 -30.78 15.58
CA VAL A 265 -15.88 -30.42 16.34
C VAL A 265 -16.72 -29.39 15.57
N MET A 266 -16.07 -28.37 15.02
CA MET A 266 -16.77 -27.31 14.28
C MET A 266 -17.43 -27.83 13.01
N VAL A 267 -16.78 -28.72 12.27
CA VAL A 267 -17.34 -29.34 11.06
C VAL A 267 -18.55 -30.21 11.40
N GLU A 268 -18.45 -31.06 12.43
CA GLU A 268 -19.56 -31.94 12.86
C GLU A 268 -20.79 -31.15 13.31
N GLN A 269 -20.58 -30.03 14.01
CA GLN A 269 -21.69 -29.21 14.51
C GLN A 269 -22.27 -28.25 13.47
N ASN A 270 -21.58 -28.01 12.35
CA ASN A 270 -21.97 -26.98 11.35
C ASN A 270 -21.87 -27.49 9.91
N GLU A 271 -22.40 -28.68 9.63
CA GLU A 271 -22.33 -29.33 8.32
C GLU A 271 -22.88 -28.45 7.19
N ASN A 272 -23.96 -27.71 7.43
CA ASN A 272 -24.54 -26.81 6.45
C ASN A 272 -23.55 -25.71 6.05
N ALA A 273 -23.00 -24.97 7.01
CA ALA A 273 -22.00 -23.94 6.74
C ALA A 273 -20.73 -24.51 6.09
N PHE A 274 -20.32 -25.71 6.49
CA PHE A 274 -19.15 -26.39 5.94
C PHE A 274 -19.35 -26.82 4.48
N SER A 275 -20.59 -27.06 4.04
CA SER A 275 -20.88 -27.33 2.63
C SER A 275 -20.44 -26.19 1.71
N GLY A 276 -20.59 -24.93 2.16
CA GLY A 276 -20.08 -23.75 1.46
C GLY A 276 -18.55 -23.69 1.44
N VAL A 277 -17.90 -24.04 2.55
CA VAL A 277 -16.42 -24.09 2.62
C VAL A 277 -15.86 -25.11 1.61
N LYS A 278 -16.51 -26.28 1.46
CA LYS A 278 -16.12 -27.28 0.44
C LYS A 278 -16.18 -26.69 -0.96
N LYS A 279 -17.23 -25.95 -1.29
CA LYS A 279 -17.38 -25.30 -2.61
C LYS A 279 -16.27 -24.27 -2.88
N ILE A 280 -15.94 -23.45 -1.89
CA ILE A 280 -14.85 -22.49 -1.99
C ILE A 280 -13.51 -23.24 -2.17
N ALA A 281 -13.26 -24.30 -1.39
CA ALA A 281 -12.04 -25.07 -1.49
C ALA A 281 -11.88 -25.78 -2.84
N GLU A 282 -12.97 -26.34 -3.40
CA GLU A 282 -13.00 -26.94 -4.74
C GLU A 282 -12.67 -25.89 -5.82
N TYR A 283 -13.27 -24.70 -5.73
CA TYR A 283 -13.02 -23.61 -6.67
C TYR A 283 -11.55 -23.17 -6.62
N ILE A 284 -11.02 -22.89 -5.44
CA ILE A 284 -9.65 -22.41 -5.27
C ILE A 284 -8.63 -23.46 -5.72
N LYS A 285 -8.87 -24.74 -5.39
CA LYS A 285 -8.01 -25.83 -5.86
C LYS A 285 -7.99 -25.93 -7.37
N LYS A 286 -9.14 -25.81 -8.02
CA LYS A 286 -9.28 -25.90 -9.48
C LYS A 286 -8.66 -24.72 -10.20
N GLN A 287 -8.90 -23.50 -9.70
CA GLN A 287 -8.53 -22.25 -10.38
C GLN A 287 -7.08 -21.84 -10.12
N TYR A 288 -6.60 -22.01 -8.88
CA TYR A 288 -5.30 -21.51 -8.43
C TYR A 288 -4.32 -22.63 -8.04
N ASN A 289 -4.72 -23.90 -8.15
CA ASN A 289 -3.94 -25.07 -7.71
C ASN A 289 -3.48 -24.97 -6.23
N TYR A 290 -4.27 -24.27 -5.41
CA TYR A 290 -4.02 -24.08 -3.98
C TYR A 290 -4.93 -24.94 -3.14
N LYS A 291 -4.37 -25.71 -2.21
CA LYS A 291 -5.14 -26.55 -1.28
C LYS A 291 -5.27 -25.82 0.05
N LEU A 292 -6.51 -25.52 0.46
CA LEU A 292 -6.77 -24.90 1.75
C LEU A 292 -6.27 -25.76 2.90
N THR A 293 -5.57 -25.14 3.82
CA THR A 293 -5.20 -25.75 5.11
C THR A 293 -6.43 -25.95 5.99
N ILE A 294 -6.31 -26.77 7.02
CA ILE A 294 -7.38 -27.00 8.01
C ILE A 294 -7.74 -25.68 8.71
N ASP A 295 -6.74 -24.89 9.07
CA ASP A 295 -6.93 -23.61 9.76
C ASP A 295 -7.69 -22.60 8.86
N GLU A 296 -7.39 -22.56 7.56
CA GLU A 296 -8.12 -21.71 6.60
C GLU A 296 -9.57 -22.15 6.39
N GLN A 297 -9.81 -23.46 6.31
CA GLN A 297 -11.16 -24.01 6.23
C GLN A 297 -11.97 -23.70 7.48
N LEU A 298 -11.39 -23.86 8.68
CA LEU A 298 -12.00 -23.51 9.95
C LEU A 298 -12.36 -22.02 10.01
N TYR A 299 -11.46 -21.19 9.50
CA TYR A 299 -11.66 -19.76 9.44
C TYR A 299 -12.86 -19.37 8.59
N LEU A 300 -12.92 -19.88 7.35
CA LEU A 300 -14.07 -19.68 6.46
C LEU A 300 -15.37 -20.22 7.11
N LEU A 301 -15.31 -21.37 7.74
CA LEU A 301 -16.46 -21.99 8.40
C LEU A 301 -17.06 -21.08 9.48
N ILE A 302 -16.22 -20.52 10.36
CA ILE A 302 -16.65 -19.63 11.43
C ILE A 302 -17.39 -18.39 10.87
N HIS A 303 -16.85 -17.80 9.81
CA HIS A 303 -17.44 -16.59 9.24
C HIS A 303 -18.73 -16.88 8.46
N ILE A 304 -18.76 -17.93 7.66
CA ILE A 304 -19.96 -18.34 6.94
C ILE A 304 -21.09 -18.69 7.93
N LYS A 305 -20.75 -19.44 9.00
CA LYS A 305 -21.73 -19.75 10.05
C LYS A 305 -22.34 -18.49 10.65
N ARG A 306 -21.53 -17.50 11.01
CA ARG A 306 -22.03 -16.23 11.58
C ARG A 306 -22.97 -15.50 10.65
N ILE A 307 -22.65 -15.45 9.36
CA ILE A 307 -23.52 -14.86 8.33
C ILE A 307 -24.85 -15.61 8.26
N LEU A 308 -24.83 -16.95 8.27
CA LEU A 308 -26.06 -17.74 8.23
C LEU A 308 -26.91 -17.57 9.50
N ASP A 309 -26.28 -17.46 10.68
CA ASP A 309 -26.99 -17.24 11.95
C ASP A 309 -27.69 -15.86 11.98
N GLU A 310 -27.16 -14.86 11.29
CA GLU A 310 -27.80 -13.53 11.17
C GLU A 310 -29.03 -13.56 10.25
N GLN A 311 -29.08 -14.45 9.26
CA GLN A 311 -30.23 -14.59 8.35
C GLN A 311 -31.42 -15.30 9.04
N THR A 312 -31.20 -15.98 10.14
CA THR A 312 -32.22 -16.72 10.88
C THR A 312 -32.86 -15.95 12.03
N LYS A 313 -32.39 -14.72 12.28
CA LYS A 313 -32.95 -13.76 13.25
C LYS A 313 -33.89 -12.78 12.61
#